data_e4cf502c96d4f30ba8ddb3767645e8fd
#
_entry.id   e4cf502c96d4f30ba8ddb3767645e8fd
#
_cell.length_a   1.000
_cell.length_b   1.000
_cell.length_c   1.000
_cell.angle_alpha   90.00
_cell.angle_beta   90.00
_cell.angle_gamma   90.00
#
_symmetry.space_group_name_H-M   'P 1'
#
loop_
_entity.id
_entity.type
_entity.pdbx_description
1 polymer ?
#
loop_
_entity_poly.entity_id
_entity_poly.type
_entity_poly.pdbx_seq_one_letter_code
_entity_poly.pdbx_strand_id
1 'polypeptide(L)'
;MKKIREILLFSLCVLLFSGSLTAAAADGAPIAENLEIMTYRGISVGGQLKAFDPEGEEVHFRITTEPRKGTLTLEENGEFVYTPAEGKRGRDYFGYCASDPKGNVSQEATVVITIRKTGRGAGYADTAGLSCEYAACVLAEEGLFTGRCVCGQYLFEPEETVSCGEFLSLCMETAGIEPVETTVSAESSATAAPVWIQQYVDAAVSEGCPVPTFGGASFDADAPVTL
;
A
#
# COMPACT_ATOMS: atom_id res chain seq x y z
N MET A 1 -9.69 20.43 57.63
CA MET A 1 -10.72 19.37 57.50
C MET A 1 -11.42 19.33 56.11
N LYS A 2 -11.72 20.46 55.49
CA LYS A 2 -12.35 20.45 54.12
C LYS A 2 -11.46 19.83 53.03
N LYS A 3 -10.13 20.12 53.00
CA LYS A 3 -9.20 19.60 51.99
C LYS A 3 -9.00 18.08 52.06
N ILE A 4 -9.02 17.49 53.26
CA ILE A 4 -8.90 16.05 53.43
C ILE A 4 -10.11 15.28 52.92
N ARG A 5 -11.29 15.90 53.02
CA ARG A 5 -12.57 15.32 52.53
C ARG A 5 -12.65 15.34 51.01
N GLU A 6 -12.07 16.34 50.37
CA GLU A 6 -12.01 16.42 48.90
C GLU A 6 -11.01 15.40 48.31
N ILE A 7 -9.86 15.19 48.99
CA ILE A 7 -8.87 14.19 48.58
C ILE A 7 -9.42 12.77 48.77
N LEU A 8 -10.15 12.51 49.85
CA LEU A 8 -10.80 11.21 50.07
C LEU A 8 -11.92 10.94 49.06
N LEU A 9 -12.71 11.97 48.67
CA LEU A 9 -13.73 11.84 47.64
C LEU A 9 -13.12 11.61 46.25
N PHE A 10 -11.99 12.27 45.93
CA PHE A 10 -11.29 12.06 44.67
C PHE A 10 -10.60 10.68 44.60
N SER A 11 -10.03 10.21 45.71
CA SER A 11 -9.48 8.86 45.83
C SER A 11 -10.56 7.77 45.74
N LEU A 12 -11.75 8.01 46.30
CA LEU A 12 -12.87 7.07 46.21
C LEU A 12 -13.48 7.03 44.77
N CYS A 13 -13.54 8.16 44.06
CA CYS A 13 -13.91 8.19 42.64
C CYS A 13 -12.92 7.48 41.73
N VAL A 14 -11.60 7.62 42.00
CA VAL A 14 -10.56 6.91 41.23
C VAL A 14 -10.60 5.41 41.51
N LEU A 15 -10.91 4.99 42.74
CA LEU A 15 -11.06 3.56 43.07
C LEU A 15 -12.37 2.94 42.54
N LEU A 16 -13.40 3.73 42.26
CA LEU A 16 -14.65 3.25 41.65
C LEU A 16 -14.53 3.17 40.12
N PHE A 17 -13.55 3.86 39.51
CA PHE A 17 -13.27 3.76 38.07
C PHE A 17 -12.21 2.73 37.70
N SER A 18 -11.56 2.10 38.67
CA SER A 18 -10.73 0.91 38.47
C SER A 18 -11.53 -0.40 38.54
N GLY A 19 -12.83 -0.33 38.47
CA GLY A 19 -13.65 -1.45 38.04
C GLY A 19 -13.18 -1.83 36.65
N SER A 20 -12.42 -2.93 36.55
CA SER A 20 -12.13 -3.62 35.31
C SER A 20 -13.43 -3.62 34.51
N LEU A 21 -13.53 -2.80 33.46
CA LEU A 21 -14.29 -3.18 32.30
C LEU A 21 -13.59 -4.44 31.77
N THR A 22 -13.89 -5.56 32.37
CA THR A 22 -13.90 -6.80 31.63
C THR A 22 -15.00 -6.52 30.59
N ALA A 23 -14.65 -5.94 29.45
CA ALA A 23 -15.37 -6.26 28.25
C ALA A 23 -15.47 -7.78 28.32
N ALA A 24 -16.65 -8.31 28.61
CA ALA A 24 -16.93 -9.68 28.29
C ALA A 24 -16.46 -9.80 26.86
N ALA A 25 -15.37 -10.55 26.64
CA ALA A 25 -14.97 -10.95 25.32
C ALA A 25 -16.25 -11.52 24.74
N ALA A 26 -16.87 -10.80 23.82
CA ALA A 26 -18.06 -11.28 23.18
C ALA A 26 -17.57 -12.48 22.38
N ASP A 27 -17.70 -13.64 23.03
CA ASP A 27 -17.79 -14.95 22.41
C ASP A 27 -16.78 -15.25 21.30
N GLY A 28 -15.48 -14.88 21.46
CA GLY A 28 -14.46 -15.29 20.53
C GLY A 28 -14.67 -14.99 19.03
N ALA A 29 -15.71 -14.28 18.65
CA ALA A 29 -16.01 -13.99 17.25
C ALA A 29 -14.94 -13.09 16.62
N PRO A 30 -14.48 -13.39 15.39
CA PRO A 30 -13.54 -12.54 14.66
C PRO A 30 -14.06 -11.11 14.48
N ILE A 31 -13.15 -10.17 14.31
CA ILE A 31 -13.43 -8.77 14.01
C ILE A 31 -12.93 -8.47 12.60
N ALA A 32 -13.86 -8.29 11.67
CA ALA A 32 -13.53 -7.91 10.29
C ALA A 32 -13.35 -6.41 10.17
N GLU A 33 -12.36 -5.98 9.34
CA GLU A 33 -11.97 -4.58 9.17
C GLU A 33 -12.57 -4.00 7.89
N ASN A 34 -13.06 -2.75 7.96
CA ASN A 34 -13.45 -2.02 6.76
C ASN A 34 -12.21 -1.63 5.95
N LEU A 35 -12.35 -1.63 4.62
CA LEU A 35 -11.28 -1.27 3.69
C LEU A 35 -11.77 -0.21 2.71
N GLU A 36 -10.86 0.65 2.28
CA GLU A 36 -11.06 1.55 1.15
C GLU A 36 -9.97 1.29 0.12
N ILE A 37 -10.38 1.03 -1.11
CA ILE A 37 -9.48 0.82 -2.25
C ILE A 37 -9.87 1.72 -3.41
N MET A 38 -8.94 1.93 -4.32
CA MET A 38 -9.15 2.74 -5.51
C MET A 38 -8.70 1.98 -6.73
N THR A 39 -9.40 2.15 -7.82
CA THR A 39 -8.97 1.66 -9.14
C THR A 39 -9.41 2.63 -10.22
N TYR A 40 -9.10 2.30 -11.47
CA TYR A 40 -9.46 3.05 -12.65
C TYR A 40 -10.48 2.28 -13.50
N ARG A 41 -11.14 2.99 -14.42
CA ARG A 41 -12.13 2.39 -15.30
C ARG A 41 -11.54 1.27 -16.15
N GLY A 42 -12.11 0.07 -16.03
CA GLY A 42 -11.67 -1.10 -16.78
C GLY A 42 -10.41 -1.77 -16.21
N ILE A 43 -9.79 -1.23 -15.17
CA ILE A 43 -8.57 -1.78 -14.59
C ILE A 43 -8.91 -2.55 -13.31
N SER A 44 -8.54 -3.82 -13.29
CA SER A 44 -8.71 -4.67 -12.11
C SER A 44 -7.79 -4.24 -10.97
N VAL A 45 -8.23 -4.41 -9.73
CA VAL A 45 -7.41 -4.15 -8.54
C VAL A 45 -7.52 -5.31 -7.58
N GLY A 46 -6.36 -5.75 -7.08
CA GLY A 46 -6.26 -6.72 -6.00
C GLY A 46 -6.28 -6.08 -4.63
N GLY A 47 -6.64 -6.85 -3.62
CA GLY A 47 -6.58 -6.46 -2.22
C GLY A 47 -6.60 -7.67 -1.30
N GLN A 48 -6.39 -7.40 -0.01
CA GLN A 48 -6.40 -8.42 1.04
C GLN A 48 -7.48 -8.07 2.06
N LEU A 49 -8.44 -8.96 2.29
CA LEU A 49 -9.37 -8.85 3.40
C LEU A 49 -8.63 -9.05 4.72
N LYS A 50 -9.05 -8.31 5.75
CA LYS A 50 -8.42 -8.34 7.06
C LYS A 50 -9.45 -8.65 8.13
N ALA A 51 -9.12 -9.56 9.01
CA ALA A 51 -9.84 -9.83 10.23
C ALA A 51 -8.86 -10.21 11.34
N PHE A 52 -9.24 -9.91 12.56
CA PHE A 52 -8.51 -10.28 13.76
C PHE A 52 -9.39 -11.21 14.59
N ASP A 53 -8.87 -12.35 14.96
CA ASP A 53 -9.48 -13.26 15.90
C ASP A 53 -8.91 -13.02 17.31
N PRO A 54 -9.75 -12.77 18.35
CA PRO A 54 -9.25 -12.49 19.70
C PRO A 54 -8.48 -13.65 20.34
N GLU A 55 -8.74 -14.87 19.88
CA GLU A 55 -8.09 -16.10 20.38
C GLU A 55 -6.89 -16.50 19.51
N GLY A 56 -6.65 -15.78 18.39
CA GLY A 56 -5.55 -16.03 17.46
C GLY A 56 -5.81 -17.24 16.54
N GLU A 57 -7.08 -17.61 16.34
CA GLU A 57 -7.46 -18.70 15.46
C GLU A 57 -7.42 -18.24 13.98
N GLU A 58 -7.33 -19.21 13.07
CA GLU A 58 -7.40 -18.96 11.63
C GLU A 58 -8.81 -18.49 11.25
N VAL A 59 -8.89 -17.50 10.38
CA VAL A 59 -10.17 -16.94 9.93
C VAL A 59 -10.46 -17.29 8.47
N HIS A 60 -11.71 -17.58 8.18
CA HIS A 60 -12.22 -17.80 6.83
C HIS A 60 -13.13 -16.65 6.41
N PHE A 61 -12.98 -16.18 5.17
CA PHE A 61 -13.72 -15.06 4.64
C PHE A 61 -14.89 -15.50 3.76
N ARG A 62 -15.98 -14.75 3.82
CA ARG A 62 -17.15 -14.96 2.98
C ARG A 62 -17.78 -13.63 2.57
N ILE A 63 -18.09 -13.49 1.27
CA ILE A 63 -18.83 -12.34 0.76
C ILE A 63 -20.28 -12.41 1.20
N THR A 64 -20.81 -11.32 1.72
CA THR A 64 -22.19 -11.17 2.19
C THR A 64 -23.00 -10.26 1.28
N THR A 65 -22.35 -9.27 0.68
CA THR A 65 -22.96 -8.33 -0.27
C THR A 65 -22.08 -8.20 -1.49
N GLU A 66 -22.61 -8.52 -2.66
CA GLU A 66 -21.88 -8.43 -3.93
C GLU A 66 -21.78 -6.98 -4.44
N PRO A 67 -20.69 -6.62 -5.16
CA PRO A 67 -20.57 -5.31 -5.77
C PRO A 67 -21.55 -5.15 -6.96
N ARG A 68 -21.92 -3.89 -7.24
CA ARG A 68 -22.91 -3.57 -8.28
C ARG A 68 -22.31 -3.05 -9.59
N LYS A 69 -21.06 -2.62 -9.55
CA LYS A 69 -20.39 -1.99 -10.70
C LYS A 69 -19.21 -2.80 -11.24
N GLY A 70 -19.03 -4.01 -10.76
CA GLY A 70 -17.95 -4.89 -11.17
C GLY A 70 -18.19 -6.32 -10.74
N THR A 71 -17.19 -7.16 -10.96
CA THR A 71 -17.13 -8.55 -10.51
C THR A 71 -16.05 -8.68 -9.45
N LEU A 72 -16.25 -9.63 -8.55
CA LEU A 72 -15.33 -9.92 -7.44
C LEU A 72 -14.96 -11.39 -7.47
N THR A 73 -13.68 -11.70 -7.35
CA THR A 73 -13.18 -13.03 -7.01
C THR A 73 -12.53 -12.97 -5.65
N LEU A 74 -12.70 -14.01 -4.83
CA LEU A 74 -12.14 -14.12 -3.50
C LEU A 74 -11.47 -15.48 -3.37
N GLU A 75 -10.22 -15.48 -2.91
CA GLU A 75 -9.45 -16.68 -2.58
C GLU A 75 -9.63 -17.05 -1.09
N GLU A 76 -9.32 -18.30 -0.74
CA GLU A 76 -9.48 -18.81 0.63
C GLU A 76 -8.64 -18.04 1.65
N ASN A 77 -7.47 -17.53 1.24
CA ASN A 77 -6.57 -16.75 2.07
C ASN A 77 -7.05 -15.30 2.29
N GLY A 78 -8.20 -14.91 1.69
CA GLY A 78 -8.74 -13.56 1.76
C GLY A 78 -8.21 -12.59 0.72
N GLU A 79 -7.32 -13.02 -0.18
CA GLU A 79 -6.98 -12.24 -1.37
C GLU A 79 -8.18 -12.11 -2.28
N PHE A 80 -8.40 -10.91 -2.80
CA PHE A 80 -9.50 -10.69 -3.73
C PHE A 80 -9.06 -9.86 -4.93
N VAL A 81 -9.76 -10.04 -6.05
CA VAL A 81 -9.62 -9.18 -7.23
C VAL A 81 -10.98 -8.62 -7.60
N TYR A 82 -11.05 -7.30 -7.68
CA TYR A 82 -12.22 -6.58 -8.17
C TYR A 82 -11.98 -6.06 -9.58
N THR A 83 -12.88 -6.35 -10.50
CA THR A 83 -12.83 -5.89 -11.90
C THR A 83 -14.04 -5.01 -12.19
N PRO A 84 -13.85 -3.70 -12.42
CA PRO A 84 -14.94 -2.80 -12.79
C PRO A 84 -15.58 -3.22 -14.11
N ALA A 85 -16.91 -3.25 -14.17
CA ALA A 85 -17.61 -3.45 -15.42
C ALA A 85 -17.40 -2.27 -16.38
N GLU A 86 -17.50 -2.54 -17.67
CA GLU A 86 -17.27 -1.55 -18.72
C GLU A 86 -18.05 -0.26 -18.48
N GLY A 87 -17.37 0.88 -18.63
CA GLY A 87 -17.96 2.21 -18.50
C GLY A 87 -18.33 2.64 -17.08
N LYS A 88 -18.24 1.79 -16.08
CA LYS A 88 -18.58 2.13 -14.69
C LYS A 88 -17.56 3.09 -14.08
N ARG A 89 -18.03 3.92 -13.13
CA ARG A 89 -17.23 4.91 -12.39
C ARG A 89 -17.89 5.27 -11.07
N GLY A 90 -17.14 5.99 -10.23
CA GLY A 90 -17.58 6.43 -8.91
C GLY A 90 -17.50 5.30 -7.90
N ARG A 91 -18.23 5.40 -6.79
CA ARG A 91 -18.14 4.43 -5.70
C ARG A 91 -18.93 3.17 -6.00
N ASP A 92 -18.36 2.04 -5.63
CA ASP A 92 -18.97 0.73 -5.47
C ASP A 92 -18.61 0.19 -4.09
N TYR A 93 -19.22 -0.89 -3.67
CA TYR A 93 -18.90 -1.53 -2.39
C TYR A 93 -19.33 -2.99 -2.39
N PHE A 94 -18.66 -3.78 -1.57
CA PHE A 94 -19.08 -5.13 -1.22
C PHE A 94 -18.95 -5.35 0.28
N GLY A 95 -19.72 -6.28 0.82
CA GLY A 95 -19.69 -6.68 2.23
C GLY A 95 -19.06 -8.05 2.41
N TYR A 96 -18.38 -8.26 3.54
CA TYR A 96 -17.85 -9.55 3.91
C TYR A 96 -17.90 -9.81 5.40
N CYS A 97 -17.86 -11.07 5.78
CA CYS A 97 -17.70 -11.53 7.17
C CYS A 97 -16.49 -12.46 7.26
N ALA A 98 -15.90 -12.53 8.43
CA ALA A 98 -14.93 -13.53 8.82
C ALA A 98 -15.55 -14.53 9.78
N SER A 99 -15.16 -15.80 9.71
CA SER A 99 -15.56 -16.83 10.65
C SER A 99 -14.35 -17.61 11.16
N ASP A 100 -14.41 -18.04 12.42
CA ASP A 100 -13.43 -18.90 13.04
C ASP A 100 -13.77 -20.41 12.80
N PRO A 101 -12.89 -21.34 13.19
CA PRO A 101 -13.15 -22.79 13.08
C PRO A 101 -14.28 -23.30 14.00
N LYS A 102 -14.63 -22.52 15.04
CA LYS A 102 -15.73 -22.85 15.97
C LYS A 102 -17.10 -22.45 15.42
N GLY A 103 -17.11 -21.67 14.32
CA GLY A 103 -18.32 -21.20 13.66
C GLY A 103 -18.84 -19.86 14.17
N ASN A 104 -18.08 -19.13 14.99
CA ASN A 104 -18.41 -17.75 15.33
C ASN A 104 -18.15 -16.85 14.11
N VAL A 105 -19.02 -15.87 13.88
CA VAL A 105 -18.98 -15.01 12.69
C VAL A 105 -18.90 -13.55 13.10
N SER A 106 -18.03 -12.80 12.46
CA SER A 106 -17.89 -11.36 12.66
C SER A 106 -19.15 -10.60 12.24
N GLN A 107 -19.24 -9.35 12.66
CA GLN A 107 -20.13 -8.41 11.99
C GLN A 107 -19.67 -8.19 10.54
N GLU A 108 -20.60 -7.79 9.66
CA GLU A 108 -20.27 -7.44 8.29
C GLU A 108 -19.36 -6.23 8.25
N ALA A 109 -18.24 -6.38 7.56
CA ALA A 109 -17.35 -5.29 7.18
C ALA A 109 -17.56 -4.90 5.73
N THR A 110 -17.28 -3.65 5.39
CA THR A 110 -17.49 -3.09 4.08
C THR A 110 -16.17 -2.74 3.41
N VAL A 111 -16.00 -3.15 2.16
CA VAL A 111 -14.95 -2.66 1.28
C VAL A 111 -15.54 -1.62 0.34
N VAL A 112 -15.08 -0.38 0.44
CA VAL A 112 -15.47 0.72 -0.44
C VAL A 112 -14.47 0.82 -1.59
N ILE A 113 -14.97 0.82 -2.82
CA ILE A 113 -14.17 0.87 -4.04
C ILE A 113 -14.44 2.19 -4.76
N THR A 114 -13.40 2.99 -4.98
CA THR A 114 -13.50 4.21 -5.77
C THR A 114 -12.96 3.98 -7.17
N ILE A 115 -13.85 3.96 -8.18
CA ILE A 115 -13.48 3.81 -9.59
C ILE A 115 -13.29 5.19 -10.20
N ARG A 116 -12.05 5.55 -10.52
CA ARG A 116 -11.65 6.82 -11.13
C ARG A 116 -11.60 6.72 -12.66
N LYS A 117 -11.60 7.84 -13.31
CA LYS A 117 -11.26 7.94 -14.73
C LYS A 117 -9.74 8.12 -14.81
N THR A 118 -9.09 7.41 -15.71
CA THR A 118 -7.68 7.66 -16.06
C THR A 118 -7.51 9.05 -16.63
N GLY A 119 -6.42 9.72 -16.31
CA GLY A 119 -6.01 10.96 -16.93
C GLY A 119 -5.66 10.80 -18.42
N ARG A 120 -5.36 11.89 -19.10
CA ARG A 120 -4.87 11.82 -20.47
C ARG A 120 -3.42 11.33 -20.44
N GLY A 121 -3.16 10.18 -21.07
CA GLY A 121 -1.82 9.60 -21.18
C GLY A 121 -1.44 8.60 -20.07
N ALA A 122 -2.36 8.28 -19.17
CA ALA A 122 -2.11 7.32 -18.07
C ALA A 122 -2.31 5.85 -18.47
N GLY A 123 -2.14 5.50 -19.71
CA GLY A 123 -2.23 4.11 -20.18
C GLY A 123 -1.02 3.73 -20.98
N TYR A 124 -0.44 2.60 -20.66
CA TYR A 124 0.62 1.98 -21.45
C TYR A 124 0.00 0.97 -22.42
N ALA A 125 0.57 0.91 -23.64
CA ALA A 125 0.01 0.05 -24.68
C ALA A 125 0.28 -1.46 -24.42
N ASP A 126 1.22 -1.77 -23.56
CA ASP A 126 1.75 -3.11 -23.28
C ASP A 126 1.36 -3.68 -21.92
N THR A 127 0.52 -2.99 -21.13
CA THR A 127 0.11 -3.47 -19.79
C THR A 127 -1.31 -4.01 -19.75
N ALA A 128 -2.10 -3.83 -20.80
CA ALA A 128 -3.51 -4.17 -20.81
C ALA A 128 -3.77 -5.65 -20.48
N GLY A 129 -4.52 -5.90 -19.40
CA GLY A 129 -4.84 -7.24 -18.91
C GLY A 129 -3.70 -7.95 -18.15
N LEU A 130 -2.56 -7.30 -17.94
CA LEU A 130 -1.47 -7.83 -17.14
C LEU A 130 -1.68 -7.49 -15.65
N SER A 131 -1.08 -8.28 -14.76
CA SER A 131 -1.14 -8.05 -13.31
C SER A 131 -0.55 -6.71 -12.88
N CYS A 132 0.40 -6.16 -13.64
CA CYS A 132 1.03 -4.88 -13.39
C CYS A 132 0.21 -3.67 -13.87
N GLU A 133 -0.88 -3.86 -14.63
CA GLU A 133 -1.64 -2.76 -15.25
C GLU A 133 -2.08 -1.69 -14.23
N TYR A 134 -2.57 -2.13 -13.08
CA TYR A 134 -2.97 -1.19 -12.02
C TYR A 134 -1.79 -0.38 -11.48
N ALA A 135 -0.68 -1.04 -11.14
CA ALA A 135 0.51 -0.39 -10.62
C ALA A 135 1.11 0.59 -11.65
N ALA A 136 1.22 0.16 -12.91
CA ALA A 136 1.69 1.00 -14.00
C ALA A 136 0.81 2.26 -14.17
N CYS A 137 -0.51 2.10 -14.12
CA CYS A 137 -1.45 3.23 -14.20
C CYS A 137 -1.28 4.20 -13.02
N VAL A 138 -1.10 3.71 -11.80
CA VAL A 138 -0.84 4.55 -10.61
C VAL A 138 0.45 5.36 -10.80
N LEU A 139 1.54 4.72 -11.22
CA LEU A 139 2.82 5.38 -11.45
C LEU A 139 2.71 6.49 -12.49
N ALA A 140 1.95 6.25 -13.56
CA ALA A 140 1.70 7.26 -14.60
C ALA A 140 0.83 8.43 -14.09
N GLU A 141 -0.24 8.17 -13.33
CA GLU A 141 -1.14 9.21 -12.82
C GLU A 141 -0.46 10.11 -11.77
N GLU A 142 0.44 9.52 -10.96
CA GLU A 142 1.24 10.27 -9.98
C GLU A 142 2.47 10.96 -10.62
N GLY A 143 2.73 10.71 -11.92
CA GLY A 143 3.85 11.31 -12.65
C GLY A 143 5.21 10.74 -12.26
N LEU A 144 5.23 9.60 -11.56
CA LEU A 144 6.45 8.95 -11.08
C LEU A 144 7.18 8.16 -12.17
N PHE A 145 6.45 7.67 -13.16
CA PHE A 145 7.02 6.92 -14.27
C PHE A 145 6.26 7.22 -15.56
N THR A 146 6.96 7.61 -16.60
CA THR A 146 6.36 7.96 -17.90
C THR A 146 6.54 6.89 -18.96
N GLY A 147 7.41 5.91 -18.74
CA GLY A 147 7.73 4.87 -19.70
C GLY A 147 8.44 5.37 -20.95
N ARG A 148 8.66 4.48 -21.89
CA ARG A 148 9.27 4.78 -23.19
C ARG A 148 8.20 5.15 -24.22
N CYS A 149 8.36 6.29 -24.87
CA CYS A 149 7.45 6.71 -25.95
C CYS A 149 7.93 6.20 -27.32
N VAL A 150 7.12 5.37 -27.97
CA VAL A 150 7.37 4.84 -29.31
C VAL A 150 6.19 5.17 -30.20
N CYS A 151 6.43 5.93 -31.27
CA CYS A 151 5.38 6.35 -32.22
C CYS A 151 4.15 6.99 -31.55
N GLY A 152 4.35 7.74 -30.47
CA GLY A 152 3.27 8.41 -29.72
C GLY A 152 2.50 7.52 -28.73
N GLN A 153 2.92 6.28 -28.56
CA GLN A 153 2.42 5.37 -27.53
C GLN A 153 3.46 5.24 -26.42
N TYR A 154 3.00 5.20 -25.19
CA TYR A 154 3.85 4.93 -24.04
C TYR A 154 3.86 3.43 -23.73
N LEU A 155 5.05 2.89 -23.46
CA LEU A 155 5.29 1.51 -23.05
C LEU A 155 5.83 1.49 -21.63
N PHE A 156 5.32 0.55 -20.85
CA PHE A 156 5.78 0.30 -19.46
C PHE A 156 6.97 -0.66 -19.44
N GLU A 157 6.98 -1.59 -20.39
CA GLU A 157 8.01 -2.63 -20.57
C GLU A 157 8.14 -3.54 -19.33
N PRO A 158 7.04 -4.24 -18.94
CA PRO A 158 6.95 -4.97 -17.67
C PRO A 158 7.95 -6.14 -17.54
N GLU A 159 8.52 -6.60 -18.64
CA GLU A 159 9.53 -7.67 -18.67
C GLU A 159 10.97 -7.12 -18.60
N GLU A 160 11.16 -5.82 -18.72
CA GLU A 160 12.48 -5.21 -18.61
C GLU A 160 12.95 -5.16 -17.15
N THR A 161 14.23 -5.37 -16.97
CA THR A 161 14.85 -5.37 -15.65
C THR A 161 15.12 -3.94 -15.20
N VAL A 162 14.62 -3.57 -14.03
CA VAL A 162 14.90 -2.27 -13.42
C VAL A 162 16.30 -2.30 -12.79
N SER A 163 17.13 -1.29 -13.10
CA SER A 163 18.45 -1.14 -12.50
C SER A 163 18.36 -0.56 -11.08
N CYS A 164 19.38 -0.78 -10.27
CA CYS A 164 19.47 -0.22 -8.92
C CYS A 164 19.40 1.32 -8.91
N GLY A 165 19.97 1.97 -9.93
CA GLY A 165 19.91 3.41 -10.07
C GLY A 165 18.49 3.92 -10.37
N GLU A 166 17.80 3.32 -11.33
CA GLU A 166 16.41 3.65 -11.65
C GLU A 166 15.48 3.41 -10.45
N PHE A 167 15.66 2.29 -9.76
CA PHE A 167 14.86 1.99 -8.57
C PHE A 167 15.11 3.00 -7.44
N LEU A 168 16.38 3.40 -7.21
CA LEU A 168 16.72 4.42 -6.23
C LEU A 168 16.07 5.77 -6.56
N SER A 169 16.19 6.24 -7.82
CA SER A 169 15.56 7.51 -8.22
C SER A 169 14.05 7.49 -8.02
N LEU A 170 13.38 6.41 -8.39
CA LEU A 170 11.94 6.24 -8.21
C LEU A 170 11.53 6.24 -6.71
N CYS A 171 12.31 5.58 -5.86
CA CYS A 171 12.07 5.60 -4.40
C CYS A 171 12.22 7.01 -3.83
N MET A 172 13.25 7.76 -4.25
CA MET A 172 13.49 9.13 -3.79
C MET A 172 12.38 10.08 -4.24
N GLU A 173 11.97 10.01 -5.49
CA GLU A 173 10.85 10.81 -6.03
C GLU A 173 9.54 10.49 -5.31
N THR A 174 9.25 9.21 -5.06
CA THR A 174 8.06 8.77 -4.31
C THR A 174 8.07 9.29 -2.86
N ALA A 175 9.25 9.36 -2.24
CA ALA A 175 9.42 9.91 -0.90
C ALA A 175 9.39 11.45 -0.88
N GLY A 176 9.33 12.12 -2.03
CA GLY A 176 9.39 13.58 -2.14
C GLY A 176 10.77 14.16 -1.79
N ILE A 177 11.82 13.35 -1.94
CA ILE A 177 13.20 13.77 -1.66
C ILE A 177 13.80 14.29 -2.96
N GLU A 178 14.06 15.60 -3.00
CA GLU A 178 14.64 16.26 -4.15
C GLU A 178 16.13 15.89 -4.32
N PRO A 179 16.59 15.70 -5.56
CA PRO A 179 18.02 15.47 -5.83
C PRO A 179 18.86 16.67 -5.39
N VAL A 180 20.00 16.43 -4.78
CA VAL A 180 20.93 17.47 -4.36
C VAL A 180 21.72 17.96 -5.56
N GLU A 181 21.71 19.29 -5.83
CA GLU A 181 22.59 19.86 -6.85
C GLU A 181 24.05 19.64 -6.45
N THR A 182 24.69 18.64 -7.02
CA THR A 182 26.11 18.36 -6.84
C THR A 182 26.90 19.31 -7.74
N THR A 183 27.56 20.29 -7.15
CA THR A 183 28.68 20.95 -7.84
C THR A 183 29.80 19.90 -7.91
N VAL A 184 29.98 19.31 -9.09
CA VAL A 184 30.99 18.27 -9.34
C VAL A 184 32.37 18.83 -9.05
N SER A 185 32.85 18.71 -7.82
CA SER A 185 34.27 18.75 -7.49
C SER A 185 34.77 17.30 -7.57
N ALA A 186 35.61 17.00 -8.53
CA ALA A 186 36.12 15.66 -8.90
C ALA A 186 36.94 14.95 -7.80
N GLU A 187 36.89 15.37 -6.57
CA GLU A 187 37.80 14.90 -5.51
C GLU A 187 37.14 14.24 -4.28
N SER A 188 35.81 14.03 -4.29
CA SER A 188 35.15 13.52 -3.09
C SER A 188 34.03 12.53 -3.37
N SER A 189 34.31 11.38 -3.99
CA SER A 189 33.31 10.33 -3.94
C SER A 189 33.91 9.01 -3.48
N ALA A 190 33.59 8.66 -2.26
CA ALA A 190 33.76 7.29 -1.72
C ALA A 190 32.82 6.28 -2.42
N THR A 191 31.89 6.77 -3.24
CA THR A 191 30.92 5.98 -4.04
C THR A 191 30.99 6.47 -5.48
N ALA A 192 31.65 5.73 -6.35
CA ALA A 192 31.74 6.06 -7.78
C ALA A 192 30.43 5.67 -8.49
N ALA A 193 29.34 6.37 -8.20
CA ALA A 193 28.12 6.23 -8.97
C ALA A 193 28.19 7.02 -10.30
N PRO A 194 27.51 6.58 -11.36
CA PRO A 194 27.38 7.34 -12.59
C PRO A 194 26.82 8.75 -12.33
N VAL A 195 27.25 9.75 -13.10
CA VAL A 195 26.93 11.17 -12.88
C VAL A 195 25.42 11.43 -12.78
N TRP A 196 24.61 10.70 -13.57
CA TRP A 196 23.16 10.89 -13.63
C TRP A 196 22.45 10.50 -12.33
N ILE A 197 22.99 9.53 -11.57
CA ILE A 197 22.38 9.06 -10.33
C ILE A 197 23.06 9.63 -9.08
N GLN A 198 24.26 10.24 -9.21
CA GLN A 198 25.04 10.71 -8.07
C GLN A 198 24.24 11.64 -7.15
N GLN A 199 23.45 12.54 -7.72
CA GLN A 199 22.60 13.47 -6.98
C GLN A 199 21.54 12.77 -6.09
N TYR A 200 21.02 11.62 -6.52
CA TYR A 200 20.09 10.81 -5.73
C TYR A 200 20.82 9.99 -4.66
N VAL A 201 22.01 9.50 -4.98
CA VAL A 201 22.87 8.81 -3.98
C VAL A 201 23.26 9.77 -2.86
N ASP A 202 23.66 10.99 -3.18
CA ASP A 202 24.03 12.01 -2.20
C ASP A 202 22.83 12.43 -1.36
N ALA A 203 21.65 12.57 -1.95
CA ALA A 203 20.42 12.84 -1.25
C ALA A 203 20.04 11.68 -0.30
N ALA A 204 20.09 10.44 -0.76
CA ALA A 204 19.81 9.27 0.06
C ALA A 204 20.74 9.17 1.27
N VAL A 205 22.03 9.40 1.07
CA VAL A 205 23.03 9.42 2.15
C VAL A 205 22.74 10.55 3.16
N SER A 206 22.37 11.73 2.69
CA SER A 206 22.05 12.87 3.57
C SER A 206 20.83 12.62 4.44
N GLU A 207 19.85 11.87 3.94
CA GLU A 207 18.65 11.45 4.66
C GLU A 207 18.88 10.21 5.56
N GLY A 208 20.11 9.67 5.57
CA GLY A 208 20.45 8.49 6.35
C GLY A 208 19.88 7.18 5.80
N CYS A 209 19.45 7.18 4.53
CA CYS A 209 19.01 5.98 3.86
C CYS A 209 20.22 5.09 3.56
N PRO A 210 20.19 3.78 3.89
CA PRO A 210 21.26 2.87 3.52
C PRO A 210 21.27 2.70 1.99
N VAL A 211 22.26 3.27 1.34
CA VAL A 211 22.52 2.96 -0.08
C VAL A 211 23.09 1.55 -0.14
N PRO A 212 22.49 0.62 -0.90
CA PRO A 212 22.94 -0.76 -0.93
C PRO A 212 24.39 -0.83 -1.44
N THR A 213 25.31 -1.16 -0.53
CA THR A 213 26.67 -1.53 -0.90
C THR A 213 26.74 -3.04 -0.90
N PHE A 214 26.73 -3.65 -2.08
CA PHE A 214 26.90 -5.09 -2.19
C PHE A 214 28.34 -5.49 -1.85
N GLY A 215 28.53 -6.15 -0.69
CA GLY A 215 29.82 -6.75 -0.31
C GLY A 215 30.98 -5.78 -0.10
N GLY A 216 30.74 -4.51 0.25
CA GLY A 216 31.79 -3.51 0.43
C GLY A 216 32.28 -2.86 -0.86
N ALA A 217 31.65 -3.14 -2.00
CA ALA A 217 31.87 -2.48 -3.28
C ALA A 217 31.08 -1.16 -3.38
N SER A 218 31.53 -0.27 -4.27
CA SER A 218 30.78 0.94 -4.65
C SER A 218 29.38 0.59 -5.16
N PHE A 219 28.42 1.50 -4.98
CA PHE A 219 27.07 1.38 -5.54
C PHE A 219 27.11 1.18 -7.06
N ASP A 220 26.61 0.04 -7.53
CA ASP A 220 26.47 -0.26 -8.96
C ASP A 220 25.06 0.11 -9.42
N ALA A 221 24.96 1.25 -10.10
CA ALA A 221 23.70 1.77 -10.57
C ALA A 221 23.08 0.94 -11.71
N ASP A 222 23.89 0.21 -12.45
CA ASP A 222 23.46 -0.58 -13.60
C ASP A 222 23.13 -2.04 -13.21
N ALA A 223 23.45 -2.44 -11.98
CA ALA A 223 23.09 -3.77 -11.49
C ALA A 223 21.57 -3.93 -11.43
N PRO A 224 21.03 -5.11 -11.80
CA PRO A 224 19.60 -5.37 -11.71
C PRO A 224 19.14 -5.43 -10.24
N VAL A 225 17.94 -4.92 -9.98
CA VAL A 225 17.27 -5.12 -8.69
C VAL A 225 16.81 -6.57 -8.63
N THR A 226 17.20 -7.28 -7.56
CA THR A 226 16.74 -8.64 -7.26
C THR A 226 15.95 -8.63 -5.97
N LEU A 227 14.83 -9.33 -5.96
CA LEU A 227 14.00 -9.56 -4.76
C LEU A 227 14.55 -10.71 -3.92
#